data_6014dde48c9d9e510a28bf9fa85d67c3
#
_entry.id   6014dde48c9d9e510a28bf9fa85d67c3
#
_cell.length_a   1.000
_cell.length_b   1.000
_cell.length_c   1.000
_cell.angle_alpha   90.00
_cell.angle_beta   90.00
_cell.angle_gamma   90.00
#
_symmetry.space_group_name_H-M   'P 1'
#
loop_
_entity.id
_entity.type
_entity.pdbx_description
1 polymer ?
#
loop_
_entity_poly.entity_id
_entity_poly.type
_entity_poly.pdbx_seq_one_letter_code
_entity_poly.pdbx_strand_id
1 'polypeptide(L)'
;MSQQQFKFKERLRYRLDNFFSKGGTAVFLALLFLFFIAFVIMGSLRLLAFVLFPDENIEEMGFLLWHAFFQIIDSGSLAELDAQSNLAGKLVAIATIFMGLVLFSSMVAFITQQFEMRLSILRKGKSKVLEKNHTIILGFDIRCLEIIKELIEANASEKDAVVVVMADREKEEMDDYFHEHLPDTQTTRIICRTGLASSPQALRKIGVDKGRSVILTNPSPQVATNTVKMQGDYQILKAIMAISSVTGEEKMPPVIAKLFFERNRDLARGIAPGKVVVLDEDLILAKILVQTSRIPGLSLVYSQLVGFVGDEIYFST
;
A
#
# COMPACT_ATOMS: atom_id res chain seq x y z
N MET A 1 -44.63 17.63 12.72
CA MET A 1 -43.39 16.87 12.54
C MET A 1 -43.42 15.69 13.51
N SER A 2 -43.75 14.47 13.02
CA SER A 2 -43.79 13.26 13.84
C SER A 2 -42.39 12.78 14.17
N GLN A 3 -42.03 12.80 15.45
CA GLN A 3 -40.83 12.12 15.94
C GLN A 3 -41.04 10.61 15.73
N GLN A 4 -40.39 10.03 14.71
CA GLN A 4 -40.32 8.57 14.57
C GLN A 4 -39.59 8.03 15.80
N GLN A 5 -40.32 7.36 16.69
CA GLN A 5 -39.72 6.58 17.78
C GLN A 5 -39.04 5.35 17.18
N PHE A 6 -37.72 5.44 16.98
CA PHE A 6 -36.91 4.29 16.59
C PHE A 6 -37.06 3.17 17.63
N LYS A 7 -37.32 1.94 17.15
CA LYS A 7 -37.42 0.75 18.01
C LYS A 7 -36.10 0.53 18.76
N PHE A 8 -36.13 -0.01 19.97
CA PHE A 8 -34.95 -0.26 20.82
C PHE A 8 -33.84 -1.01 20.07
N LYS A 9 -34.19 -2.01 19.22
CA LYS A 9 -33.25 -2.74 18.38
C LYS A 9 -32.48 -1.85 17.37
N GLU A 10 -33.16 -0.86 16.79
CA GLU A 10 -32.54 0.07 15.83
C GLU A 10 -31.55 1.01 16.52
N ARG A 11 -31.89 1.49 17.71
CA ARG A 11 -30.96 2.31 18.52
C ARG A 11 -29.75 1.52 19.00
N LEU A 12 -29.95 0.26 19.39
CA LEU A 12 -28.84 -0.63 19.78
C LEU A 12 -27.91 -0.92 18.60
N ARG A 13 -28.49 -1.27 17.45
CA ARG A 13 -27.74 -1.50 16.21
C ARG A 13 -26.93 -0.27 15.79
N TYR A 14 -27.57 0.90 15.79
CA TYR A 14 -26.89 2.17 15.47
C TYR A 14 -25.75 2.50 16.45
N ARG A 15 -25.91 2.23 17.74
CA ARG A 15 -24.83 2.42 18.72
C ARG A 15 -23.68 1.44 18.52
N LEU A 16 -23.99 0.19 18.20
CA LEU A 16 -22.98 -0.82 17.87
C LEU A 16 -22.23 -0.45 16.57
N ASP A 17 -22.95 -0.06 15.53
CA ASP A 17 -22.34 0.36 14.25
C ASP A 17 -21.41 1.57 14.45
N ASN A 18 -21.87 2.57 15.22
CA ASN A 18 -21.04 3.73 15.57
C ASN A 18 -19.84 3.38 16.47
N PHE A 19 -19.97 2.37 17.31
CA PHE A 19 -18.86 1.92 18.15
C PHE A 19 -17.80 1.17 17.31
N PHE A 20 -18.21 0.26 16.44
CA PHE A 20 -17.32 -0.46 15.55
C PHE A 20 -16.65 0.45 14.50
N SER A 21 -17.31 1.55 14.13
CA SER A 21 -16.72 2.55 13.22
C SER A 21 -15.57 3.37 13.81
N LYS A 22 -15.38 3.36 15.14
CA LYS A 22 -14.31 4.09 15.84
C LYS A 22 -12.91 3.47 15.66
N GLY A 23 -12.82 2.33 14.95
CA GLY A 23 -11.56 1.69 14.62
C GLY A 23 -11.16 0.55 15.55
N GLY A 24 -10.02 -0.10 15.23
CA GLY A 24 -9.58 -1.32 15.89
C GLY A 24 -9.35 -1.20 17.41
N THR A 25 -8.93 -0.03 17.89
CA THR A 25 -8.72 0.19 19.34
C THR A 25 -10.03 0.09 20.13
N ALA A 26 -11.14 0.59 19.57
CA ALA A 26 -12.45 0.50 20.22
C ALA A 26 -12.94 -0.96 20.30
N VAL A 27 -12.73 -1.73 19.24
CA VAL A 27 -13.07 -3.16 19.21
C VAL A 27 -12.23 -3.94 20.22
N PHE A 28 -10.92 -3.66 20.30
CA PHE A 28 -10.05 -4.29 21.29
C PHE A 28 -10.48 -4.01 22.73
N LEU A 29 -10.80 -2.77 23.04
CA LEU A 29 -11.32 -2.38 24.37
C LEU A 29 -12.66 -3.04 24.69
N ALA A 30 -13.51 -3.22 23.67
CA ALA A 30 -14.78 -3.95 23.85
C ALA A 30 -14.57 -5.43 24.16
N LEU A 31 -13.62 -6.07 23.50
CA LEU A 31 -13.26 -7.46 23.78
C LEU A 31 -12.69 -7.62 25.20
N LEU A 32 -11.82 -6.70 25.63
CA LEU A 32 -11.32 -6.69 26.99
C LEU A 32 -12.44 -6.47 28.02
N PHE A 33 -13.37 -5.59 27.74
CA PHE A 33 -14.52 -5.34 28.58
C PHE A 33 -15.45 -6.56 28.66
N LEU A 34 -15.66 -7.23 27.53
CA LEU A 34 -16.44 -8.47 27.48
C LEU A 34 -15.76 -9.60 28.26
N PHE A 35 -14.42 -9.70 28.17
CA PHE A 35 -13.63 -10.60 28.99
C PHE A 35 -13.80 -10.33 30.48
N PHE A 36 -13.76 -9.06 30.88
CA PHE A 36 -13.98 -8.66 32.28
C PHE A 36 -15.39 -9.01 32.76
N ILE A 37 -16.41 -8.77 31.95
CA ILE A 37 -17.80 -9.16 32.26
C ILE A 37 -17.91 -10.68 32.41
N ALA A 38 -17.33 -11.44 31.52
CA ALA A 38 -17.34 -12.89 31.58
C ALA A 38 -16.66 -13.41 32.85
N PHE A 39 -15.52 -12.81 33.22
CA PHE A 39 -14.84 -13.11 34.48
C PHE A 39 -15.71 -12.85 35.71
N VAL A 40 -16.36 -11.69 35.76
CA VAL A 40 -17.26 -11.33 36.88
C VAL A 40 -18.44 -12.30 36.97
N ILE A 41 -19.08 -12.63 35.84
CA ILE A 41 -20.23 -13.54 35.78
C ILE A 41 -19.80 -14.95 36.20
N MET A 42 -18.75 -15.50 35.60
CA MET A 42 -18.31 -16.87 35.86
C MET A 42 -17.72 -17.02 37.27
N GLY A 43 -16.97 -15.99 37.74
CA GLY A 43 -16.50 -15.94 39.12
C GLY A 43 -17.64 -15.90 40.13
N SER A 44 -18.67 -15.09 39.86
CA SER A 44 -19.87 -15.03 40.74
C SER A 44 -20.68 -16.33 40.77
N LEU A 45 -20.86 -16.99 39.61
CA LEU A 45 -21.49 -18.30 39.52
C LEU A 45 -20.70 -19.36 40.29
N ARG A 46 -19.40 -19.31 40.24
CA ARG A 46 -18.54 -20.24 40.97
C ARG A 46 -18.62 -20.05 42.47
N LEU A 47 -18.59 -18.79 42.92
CA LEU A 47 -18.84 -18.46 44.34
C LEU A 47 -20.24 -18.93 44.80
N LEU A 48 -21.26 -18.72 44.00
CA LEU A 48 -22.62 -19.17 44.29
C LEU A 48 -22.70 -20.70 44.37
N ALA A 49 -22.07 -21.41 43.45
CA ALA A 49 -21.99 -22.87 43.45
C ALA A 49 -21.31 -23.41 44.71
N PHE A 50 -20.24 -22.75 45.16
CA PHE A 50 -19.51 -23.09 46.38
C PHE A 50 -20.35 -22.86 47.63
N VAL A 51 -21.10 -21.75 47.71
CA VAL A 51 -22.00 -21.45 48.85
C VAL A 51 -23.16 -22.44 48.94
N LEU A 52 -23.75 -22.82 47.81
CA LEU A 52 -24.90 -23.74 47.77
C LEU A 52 -24.50 -25.22 47.98
N PHE A 53 -23.29 -25.56 47.55
CA PHE A 53 -22.74 -26.89 47.54
C PHE A 53 -21.27 -26.85 47.99
N PRO A 54 -21.00 -26.75 49.29
CA PRO A 54 -19.64 -26.66 49.83
C PRO A 54 -18.79 -27.86 49.41
N ASP A 55 -17.55 -27.59 49.03
CA ASP A 55 -16.55 -28.59 48.68
C ASP A 55 -15.46 -28.58 49.74
N GLU A 56 -15.28 -29.74 50.38
CA GLU A 56 -14.29 -29.89 51.52
C GLU A 56 -12.83 -29.68 51.06
N ASN A 57 -12.58 -29.73 49.76
CA ASN A 57 -11.24 -29.59 49.19
C ASN A 57 -10.84 -28.14 48.89
N ILE A 58 -11.71 -27.17 49.10
CA ILE A 58 -11.48 -25.75 48.76
C ILE A 58 -11.50 -24.91 50.02
N GLU A 59 -10.31 -24.49 50.48
CA GLU A 59 -10.15 -23.75 51.73
C GLU A 59 -10.29 -22.23 51.59
N GLU A 60 -10.06 -21.63 50.40
CA GLU A 60 -10.02 -20.17 50.25
C GLU A 60 -10.87 -19.64 49.08
N MET A 61 -11.70 -18.61 49.35
CA MET A 61 -12.52 -17.93 48.35
C MET A 61 -11.68 -17.25 47.24
N GLY A 62 -10.50 -16.77 47.54
CA GLY A 62 -9.56 -16.20 46.58
C GLY A 62 -9.08 -17.20 45.53
N PHE A 63 -8.95 -18.45 45.89
CA PHE A 63 -8.58 -19.54 45.00
C PHE A 63 -9.65 -19.78 43.90
N LEU A 64 -10.93 -19.67 44.25
CA LEU A 64 -12.03 -19.83 43.28
C LEU A 64 -12.04 -18.78 42.17
N LEU A 65 -11.77 -17.53 42.54
CA LEU A 65 -11.69 -16.44 41.55
C LEU A 65 -10.44 -16.56 40.69
N TRP A 66 -9.30 -16.98 41.27
CA TRP A 66 -8.07 -17.23 40.56
C TRP A 66 -8.22 -18.35 39.51
N HIS A 67 -8.87 -19.46 39.90
CA HIS A 67 -9.20 -20.53 38.97
C HIS A 67 -10.17 -20.09 37.86
N ALA A 68 -11.17 -19.27 38.15
CA ALA A 68 -12.06 -18.73 37.13
C ALA A 68 -11.27 -17.89 36.11
N PHE A 69 -10.32 -17.09 36.57
CA PHE A 69 -9.46 -16.27 35.71
C PHE A 69 -8.58 -17.14 34.82
N PHE A 70 -7.90 -18.14 35.39
CA PHE A 70 -7.07 -19.07 34.62
C PHE A 70 -7.87 -19.86 33.59
N GLN A 71 -9.01 -20.39 33.94
CA GLN A 71 -9.86 -21.16 33.02
C GLN A 71 -10.40 -20.36 31.85
N ILE A 72 -10.58 -19.05 32.02
CA ILE A 72 -10.97 -18.17 30.90
C ILE A 72 -9.77 -17.93 29.96
N ILE A 73 -8.54 -17.81 30.50
CA ILE A 73 -7.35 -17.54 29.70
C ILE A 73 -6.81 -18.81 29.06
N ASP A 74 -6.73 -19.89 29.85
CA ASP A 74 -6.21 -21.17 29.41
C ASP A 74 -7.32 -22.22 29.36
N SER A 75 -7.91 -22.34 28.17
CA SER A 75 -8.90 -23.37 27.90
C SER A 75 -8.36 -24.82 27.94
N GLY A 76 -7.04 -25.00 28.11
CA GLY A 76 -6.38 -26.29 28.27
C GLY A 76 -6.37 -26.81 29.73
N SER A 77 -6.82 -26.03 30.72
CA SER A 77 -6.83 -26.39 32.15
C SER A 77 -7.91 -27.42 32.53
N LEU A 78 -8.25 -28.32 31.61
CA LEU A 78 -9.19 -29.45 31.87
C LEU A 78 -8.72 -30.36 33.00
N ALA A 79 -7.42 -30.46 33.24
CA ALA A 79 -6.86 -31.26 34.32
C ALA A 79 -7.31 -30.82 35.73
N GLU A 80 -7.64 -29.52 35.89
CA GLU A 80 -8.12 -28.97 37.15
C GLU A 80 -9.60 -29.32 37.43
N LEU A 81 -10.34 -29.83 36.45
CA LEU A 81 -11.72 -30.32 36.64
C LEU A 81 -11.79 -31.51 37.59
N ASP A 82 -10.77 -32.32 37.62
CA ASP A 82 -10.70 -33.51 38.49
C ASP A 82 -10.50 -33.12 39.98
N ALA A 83 -9.96 -31.96 40.25
CA ALA A 83 -9.76 -31.48 41.61
C ALA A 83 -11.09 -31.06 42.30
N GLN A 84 -12.19 -30.90 41.55
CA GLN A 84 -13.49 -30.54 42.10
C GLN A 84 -14.33 -31.78 42.37
N SER A 85 -14.71 -32.01 43.61
CA SER A 85 -15.54 -33.12 44.03
C SER A 85 -17.03 -32.96 43.64
N ASN A 86 -17.48 -31.69 43.54
CA ASN A 86 -18.89 -31.35 43.36
C ASN A 86 -19.31 -31.20 41.88
N LEU A 87 -20.43 -31.84 41.49
CA LEU A 87 -20.97 -31.78 40.13
C LEU A 87 -21.31 -30.34 39.69
N ALA A 88 -21.88 -29.52 40.58
CA ALA A 88 -22.21 -28.12 40.28
C ALA A 88 -20.95 -27.30 39.93
N GLY A 89 -19.88 -27.45 40.69
CA GLY A 89 -18.60 -26.81 40.42
C GLY A 89 -18.01 -27.24 39.07
N LYS A 90 -18.08 -28.56 38.75
CA LYS A 90 -17.62 -29.08 37.44
C LYS A 90 -18.39 -28.48 36.28
N LEU A 91 -19.72 -28.35 36.38
CA LEU A 91 -20.54 -27.75 35.31
C LEU A 91 -20.20 -26.26 35.09
N VAL A 92 -20.01 -25.50 36.18
CA VAL A 92 -19.60 -24.09 36.09
C VAL A 92 -18.21 -23.97 35.48
N ALA A 93 -17.29 -24.83 35.86
CA ALA A 93 -15.93 -24.84 35.30
C ALA A 93 -15.94 -25.16 33.79
N ILE A 94 -16.69 -26.15 33.35
CA ILE A 94 -16.87 -26.46 31.93
C ILE A 94 -17.45 -25.24 31.17
N ALA A 95 -18.50 -24.61 31.70
CA ALA A 95 -19.07 -23.41 31.11
C ALA A 95 -18.06 -22.26 31.02
N THR A 96 -17.21 -22.09 32.05
CA THR A 96 -16.13 -21.08 32.11
C THR A 96 -15.09 -21.35 31.01
N ILE A 97 -14.67 -22.59 30.84
CA ILE A 97 -13.71 -22.99 29.79
C ILE A 97 -14.28 -22.73 28.40
N PHE A 98 -15.54 -23.11 28.13
CA PHE A 98 -16.17 -22.80 26.84
C PHE A 98 -16.28 -21.29 26.58
N MET A 99 -16.64 -20.50 27.61
CA MET A 99 -16.68 -19.05 27.51
C MET A 99 -15.28 -18.48 27.20
N GLY A 100 -14.27 -18.98 27.92
CA GLY A 100 -12.86 -18.61 27.68
C GLY A 100 -12.40 -18.93 26.26
N LEU A 101 -12.70 -20.13 25.76
CA LEU A 101 -12.35 -20.55 24.40
C LEU A 101 -12.95 -19.60 23.34
N VAL A 102 -14.23 -19.21 23.48
CA VAL A 102 -14.89 -18.27 22.55
C VAL A 102 -14.24 -16.89 22.60
N LEU A 103 -14.00 -16.37 23.82
CA LEU A 103 -13.39 -15.06 24.01
C LEU A 103 -11.96 -15.01 23.50
N PHE A 104 -11.13 -16.00 23.84
CA PHE A 104 -9.76 -16.10 23.40
C PHE A 104 -9.67 -16.22 21.88
N SER A 105 -10.48 -17.10 21.27
CA SER A 105 -10.54 -17.25 19.82
C SER A 105 -10.97 -15.97 19.12
N SER A 106 -11.91 -15.24 19.69
CA SER A 106 -12.35 -13.92 19.17
C SER A 106 -11.23 -12.88 19.23
N MET A 107 -10.42 -12.89 20.31
CA MET A 107 -9.27 -11.99 20.45
C MET A 107 -8.16 -12.33 19.46
N VAL A 108 -7.84 -13.61 19.26
CA VAL A 108 -6.88 -14.07 18.25
C VAL A 108 -7.34 -13.68 16.84
N ALA A 109 -8.59 -13.94 16.50
CA ALA A 109 -9.17 -13.58 15.21
C ALA A 109 -9.09 -12.06 14.96
N PHE A 110 -9.40 -11.25 15.97
CA PHE A 110 -9.28 -9.79 15.89
C PHE A 110 -7.83 -9.34 15.66
N ILE A 111 -6.86 -9.88 16.39
CA ILE A 111 -5.43 -9.56 16.23
C ILE A 111 -4.98 -9.92 14.81
N THR A 112 -5.29 -11.12 14.33
CA THR A 112 -4.98 -11.59 12.97
C THR A 112 -5.55 -10.63 11.93
N GLN A 113 -6.82 -10.24 12.05
CA GLN A 113 -7.45 -9.28 11.14
C GLN A 113 -6.75 -7.91 11.14
N GLN A 114 -6.30 -7.43 12.31
CA GLN A 114 -5.53 -6.16 12.38
C GLN A 114 -4.17 -6.27 11.68
N PHE A 115 -3.48 -7.41 11.81
CA PHE A 115 -2.24 -7.67 11.08
C PHE A 115 -2.47 -7.71 9.58
N GLU A 116 -3.48 -8.44 9.10
CA GLU A 116 -3.82 -8.52 7.68
C GLU A 116 -4.17 -7.14 7.10
N MET A 117 -4.93 -6.35 7.84
CA MET A 117 -5.26 -4.98 7.43
C MET A 117 -4.00 -4.10 7.31
N ARG A 118 -3.05 -4.20 8.24
CA ARG A 118 -1.78 -3.47 8.18
C ARG A 118 -0.92 -3.92 7.02
N LEU A 119 -0.79 -5.25 6.81
CA LEU A 119 -0.10 -5.81 5.66
C LEU A 119 -0.71 -5.35 4.32
N SER A 120 -2.04 -5.37 4.21
CA SER A 120 -2.76 -4.87 3.03
C SER A 120 -2.45 -3.40 2.73
N ILE A 121 -2.40 -2.54 3.77
CA ILE A 121 -2.03 -1.12 3.59
C ILE A 121 -0.59 -0.97 3.06
N LEU A 122 0.35 -1.78 3.56
CA LEU A 122 1.74 -1.79 3.10
C LEU A 122 1.86 -2.31 1.67
N ARG A 123 1.15 -3.39 1.34
CA ARG A 123 1.09 -3.97 -0.01
C ARG A 123 0.46 -3.02 -1.03
N LYS A 124 -0.51 -2.21 -0.63
CA LYS A 124 -1.13 -1.18 -1.49
C LYS A 124 -0.21 -0.04 -1.91
N GLY A 125 1.07 -0.04 -1.54
CA GLY A 125 2.06 0.90 -2.04
C GLY A 125 1.78 2.37 -1.74
N LYS A 126 1.06 2.67 -0.64
CA LYS A 126 0.68 4.03 -0.25
C LYS A 126 1.66 4.71 0.73
N SER A 127 2.74 4.03 1.09
CA SER A 127 3.77 4.57 1.98
C SER A 127 4.61 5.65 1.29
N LYS A 128 5.13 6.59 2.09
CA LYS A 128 5.98 7.70 1.60
C LYS A 128 7.35 7.17 1.18
N VAL A 129 7.85 7.70 0.08
CA VAL A 129 9.23 7.52 -0.39
C VAL A 129 10.11 8.54 0.32
N LEU A 130 11.21 8.09 0.93
CA LEU A 130 12.12 8.94 1.71
C LEU A 130 13.40 9.27 0.95
N GLU A 131 13.65 8.57 -0.11
CA GLU A 131 14.81 8.68 -0.99
C GLU A 131 14.90 10.08 -1.63
N LYS A 132 16.10 10.46 -2.00
CA LYS A 132 16.42 11.72 -2.69
C LYS A 132 17.22 11.40 -3.95
N ASN A 133 17.22 12.31 -4.90
CA ASN A 133 17.98 12.18 -6.17
C ASN A 133 17.61 10.91 -6.95
N HIS A 134 16.34 10.48 -6.83
CA HIS A 134 15.83 9.30 -7.52
C HIS A 134 15.16 9.67 -8.83
N THR A 135 15.18 8.79 -9.81
CA THR A 135 14.43 8.92 -11.06
C THR A 135 12.99 8.46 -10.84
N ILE A 136 12.03 9.23 -11.30
CA ILE A 136 10.60 8.96 -11.13
C ILE A 136 9.99 8.62 -12.49
N ILE A 137 9.32 7.48 -12.58
CA ILE A 137 8.52 7.09 -13.75
C ILE A 137 7.05 7.15 -13.38
N LEU A 138 6.29 7.97 -14.08
CA LEU A 138 4.85 8.10 -13.91
C LEU A 138 4.12 7.43 -15.06
N GLY A 139 3.54 6.29 -14.77
CA GLY A 139 2.89 5.38 -15.70
C GLY A 139 3.48 3.97 -15.61
N PHE A 140 2.74 3.00 -16.14
CA PHE A 140 3.14 1.59 -16.17
C PHE A 140 2.62 0.98 -17.47
N ASP A 141 3.53 0.82 -18.41
CA ASP A 141 3.29 0.20 -19.70
C ASP A 141 4.53 -0.59 -20.15
N ILE A 142 4.49 -1.21 -21.30
CA ILE A 142 5.60 -2.01 -21.83
C ILE A 142 6.91 -1.20 -21.97
N ARG A 143 6.82 0.11 -22.19
CA ARG A 143 7.99 1.01 -22.30
C ARG A 143 8.64 1.24 -20.95
N CYS A 144 7.86 1.18 -19.87
CA CYS A 144 8.38 1.34 -18.51
C CYS A 144 9.48 0.30 -18.24
N LEU A 145 9.33 -0.93 -18.71
CA LEU A 145 10.33 -1.98 -18.58
C LEU A 145 11.63 -1.62 -19.32
N GLU A 146 11.52 -1.18 -20.56
CA GLU A 146 12.69 -0.80 -21.35
C GLU A 146 13.40 0.45 -20.78
N ILE A 147 12.64 1.44 -20.31
CA ILE A 147 13.20 2.60 -19.61
C ILE A 147 13.97 2.18 -18.36
N ILE A 148 13.44 1.22 -17.60
CA ILE A 148 14.12 0.75 -16.39
C ILE A 148 15.39 -0.04 -16.73
N LYS A 149 15.41 -0.85 -17.78
CA LYS A 149 16.62 -1.54 -18.25
C LYS A 149 17.73 -0.53 -18.57
N GLU A 150 17.43 0.49 -19.34
CA GLU A 150 18.38 1.55 -19.65
C GLU A 150 18.84 2.34 -18.41
N LEU A 151 17.93 2.56 -17.44
CA LEU A 151 18.30 3.21 -16.17
C LEU A 151 19.19 2.31 -15.30
N ILE A 152 19.04 1.00 -15.35
CA ILE A 152 19.92 0.06 -14.64
C ILE A 152 21.33 0.17 -15.18
N GLU A 153 21.49 0.20 -16.50
CA GLU A 153 22.79 0.38 -17.15
C GLU A 153 23.40 1.77 -16.84
N ALA A 154 22.60 2.83 -16.99
CA ALA A 154 23.01 4.20 -16.66
C ALA A 154 23.47 4.37 -15.21
N ASN A 155 22.88 3.60 -14.30
CA ASN A 155 23.18 3.66 -12.87
C ASN A 155 24.27 2.67 -12.42
N ALA A 156 24.87 1.90 -13.31
CA ALA A 156 25.84 0.85 -12.94
C ALA A 156 27.01 1.38 -12.09
N SER A 157 27.39 2.65 -12.28
CA SER A 157 28.43 3.32 -11.51
C SER A 157 27.93 3.98 -10.20
N GLU A 158 26.61 4.08 -9.98
CA GLU A 158 26.01 4.68 -8.79
C GLU A 158 25.75 3.61 -7.70
N LYS A 159 26.13 3.86 -6.44
CA LYS A 159 26.05 2.85 -5.37
C LYS A 159 24.63 2.59 -4.85
N ASP A 160 23.77 3.58 -4.85
CA ASP A 160 22.43 3.51 -4.25
C ASP A 160 21.39 4.16 -5.17
N ALA A 161 21.43 3.82 -6.45
CA ALA A 161 20.47 4.35 -7.41
C ALA A 161 19.05 3.87 -7.12
N VAL A 162 18.09 4.78 -7.21
CA VAL A 162 16.68 4.47 -6.95
C VAL A 162 15.82 4.95 -8.11
N VAL A 163 14.96 4.05 -8.58
CA VAL A 163 13.89 4.34 -9.55
C VAL A 163 12.55 4.16 -8.85
N VAL A 164 11.73 5.20 -8.85
CA VAL A 164 10.37 5.14 -8.28
C VAL A 164 9.37 5.07 -9.42
N VAL A 165 8.59 4.00 -9.48
CA VAL A 165 7.52 3.83 -10.46
C VAL A 165 6.19 4.08 -9.77
N MET A 166 5.36 4.98 -10.31
CA MET A 166 4.01 5.23 -9.80
C MET A 166 2.98 5.14 -10.92
N ALA A 167 1.95 4.33 -10.71
CA ALA A 167 0.83 4.17 -11.63
C ALA A 167 -0.48 3.90 -10.87
N ASP A 168 -1.61 4.00 -11.57
CA ASP A 168 -2.93 3.61 -11.06
C ASP A 168 -3.12 2.09 -11.18
N ARG A 169 -2.21 1.36 -10.55
CA ARG A 169 -2.20 -0.11 -10.45
C ARG A 169 -1.79 -0.53 -9.06
N GLU A 170 -2.11 -1.75 -8.68
CA GLU A 170 -1.66 -2.29 -7.40
C GLU A 170 -0.14 -2.46 -7.39
N LYS A 171 0.47 -2.09 -6.26
CA LYS A 171 1.93 -2.18 -6.09
C LYS A 171 2.43 -3.61 -6.30
N GLU A 172 1.70 -4.59 -5.77
CA GLU A 172 2.05 -6.02 -5.84
C GLU A 172 2.13 -6.49 -7.30
N GLU A 173 1.16 -6.12 -8.14
CA GLU A 173 1.16 -6.41 -9.59
C GLU A 173 2.40 -5.81 -10.30
N MET A 174 2.77 -4.59 -9.94
CA MET A 174 3.96 -3.94 -10.53
C MET A 174 5.27 -4.56 -10.04
N ASP A 175 5.36 -4.89 -8.74
CA ASP A 175 6.54 -5.52 -8.16
C ASP A 175 6.76 -6.91 -8.78
N ASP A 176 5.71 -7.73 -8.89
CA ASP A 176 5.76 -9.07 -9.49
C ASP A 176 6.20 -9.01 -10.95
N TYR A 177 5.63 -8.06 -11.72
CA TYR A 177 6.00 -7.85 -13.12
C TYR A 177 7.50 -7.52 -13.27
N PHE A 178 8.04 -6.60 -12.46
CA PHE A 178 9.45 -6.27 -12.53
C PHE A 178 10.34 -7.41 -12.04
N HIS A 179 9.91 -8.16 -11.03
CA HIS A 179 10.66 -9.31 -10.53
C HIS A 179 10.77 -10.43 -11.58
N GLU A 180 9.71 -10.64 -12.36
CA GLU A 180 9.69 -11.62 -13.44
C GLU A 180 10.57 -11.21 -14.62
N HIS A 181 10.57 -9.92 -14.99
CA HIS A 181 11.21 -9.44 -16.21
C HIS A 181 12.61 -8.82 -16.00
N LEU A 182 12.98 -8.53 -14.75
CA LEU A 182 14.27 -7.95 -14.37
C LEU A 182 14.92 -8.80 -13.26
N PRO A 183 15.54 -9.93 -13.62
CA PRO A 183 16.14 -10.83 -12.62
C PRO A 183 17.36 -10.21 -11.93
N ASP A 184 18.04 -9.28 -12.56
CA ASP A 184 19.16 -8.52 -12.01
C ASP A 184 18.94 -7.02 -12.22
N THR A 185 18.91 -6.27 -11.15
CA THR A 185 18.81 -4.80 -11.17
C THR A 185 20.12 -4.12 -10.77
N GLN A 186 21.21 -4.86 -10.68
CA GLN A 186 22.53 -4.39 -10.30
C GLN A 186 22.49 -3.50 -9.05
N THR A 187 22.93 -2.26 -9.14
CA THR A 187 22.92 -1.27 -8.06
C THR A 187 21.61 -0.49 -7.94
N THR A 188 20.67 -0.67 -8.88
CA THR A 188 19.43 0.09 -8.95
C THR A 188 18.30 -0.58 -8.18
N ARG A 189 17.72 0.12 -7.21
CA ARG A 189 16.55 -0.34 -6.45
C ARG A 189 15.27 0.25 -7.05
N ILE A 190 14.32 -0.63 -7.41
CA ILE A 190 13.02 -0.25 -7.96
C ILE A 190 12.01 -0.16 -6.81
N ILE A 191 11.26 0.93 -6.74
CA ILE A 191 10.23 1.17 -5.72
C ILE A 191 8.89 1.46 -6.39
N CYS A 192 7.96 0.52 -6.34
CA CYS A 192 6.61 0.73 -6.88
C CYS A 192 5.68 1.43 -5.90
N ARG A 193 4.84 2.33 -6.42
CA ARG A 193 3.81 3.03 -5.66
C ARG A 193 2.51 3.12 -6.44
N THR A 194 1.40 2.93 -5.75
CA THR A 194 0.06 3.10 -6.33
C THR A 194 -0.39 4.55 -6.21
N GLY A 195 -0.76 5.16 -7.32
CA GLY A 195 -1.27 6.52 -7.34
C GLY A 195 -1.47 7.08 -8.74
N LEU A 196 -2.32 8.10 -8.83
CA LEU A 196 -2.53 8.85 -10.06
C LEU A 196 -1.45 9.92 -10.23
N ALA A 197 -0.84 9.99 -11.41
CA ALA A 197 0.16 11.01 -11.75
C ALA A 197 -0.38 12.46 -11.65
N SER A 198 -1.69 12.64 -11.78
CA SER A 198 -2.38 13.92 -11.62
C SER A 198 -2.72 14.27 -10.17
N SER A 199 -2.43 13.41 -9.19
CA SER A 199 -2.74 13.64 -7.77
C SER A 199 -1.58 14.32 -7.03
N PRO A 200 -1.73 15.59 -6.58
CA PRO A 200 -0.70 16.27 -5.81
C PRO A 200 -0.30 15.54 -4.52
N GLN A 201 -1.27 14.85 -3.89
CA GLN A 201 -1.00 14.07 -2.68
C GLN A 201 -0.13 12.83 -2.98
N ALA A 202 -0.37 12.14 -4.09
CA ALA A 202 0.42 11.00 -4.52
C ALA A 202 1.85 11.45 -4.89
N LEU A 203 1.99 12.54 -5.62
CA LEU A 203 3.28 13.14 -6.01
C LEU A 203 4.12 13.54 -4.78
N ARG A 204 3.51 14.13 -3.76
CA ARG A 204 4.21 14.43 -2.50
C ARG A 204 4.68 13.18 -1.77
N LYS A 205 3.92 12.07 -1.86
CA LYS A 205 4.32 10.81 -1.23
C LYS A 205 5.53 10.16 -1.88
N ILE A 206 5.68 10.29 -3.19
CA ILE A 206 6.85 9.79 -3.91
C ILE A 206 8.03 10.76 -3.89
N GLY A 207 7.90 11.92 -3.24
CA GLY A 207 8.97 12.90 -3.09
C GLY A 207 9.37 13.55 -4.42
N VAL A 208 8.39 13.95 -5.25
CA VAL A 208 8.65 14.54 -6.57
C VAL A 208 9.53 15.79 -6.50
N ASP A 209 9.46 16.52 -5.39
CA ASP A 209 10.29 17.70 -5.08
C ASP A 209 11.77 17.37 -4.81
N LYS A 210 12.09 16.10 -4.63
CA LYS A 210 13.43 15.59 -4.31
C LYS A 210 13.97 14.66 -5.41
N GLY A 211 13.17 14.42 -6.44
CA GLY A 211 13.55 13.61 -7.57
C GLY A 211 14.63 14.26 -8.44
N ARG A 212 15.47 13.44 -9.07
CA ARG A 212 16.48 13.85 -10.07
C ARG A 212 15.80 14.24 -11.38
N SER A 213 14.84 13.44 -11.82
CA SER A 213 14.08 13.63 -13.05
C SER A 213 12.74 12.88 -12.99
N VAL A 214 11.80 13.30 -13.83
CA VAL A 214 10.50 12.64 -13.97
C VAL A 214 10.29 12.25 -15.43
N ILE A 215 9.97 10.98 -15.66
CA ILE A 215 9.63 10.44 -16.99
C ILE A 215 8.15 10.12 -16.98
N LEU A 216 7.39 10.74 -17.88
CA LEU A 216 5.96 10.52 -18.06
C LEU A 216 5.72 9.60 -19.25
N THR A 217 5.25 8.38 -18.98
CA THR A 217 4.83 7.46 -20.03
C THR A 217 3.38 7.73 -20.41
N ASN A 218 3.13 7.91 -21.72
CA ASN A 218 1.77 8.14 -22.19
C ASN A 218 1.00 6.80 -22.21
N PRO A 219 -0.14 6.69 -21.50
CA PRO A 219 -0.87 5.44 -21.37
C PRO A 219 -1.53 4.98 -22.70
N SER A 220 -1.57 5.85 -23.71
CA SER A 220 -2.20 5.51 -24.98
C SER A 220 -1.27 4.67 -25.87
N PRO A 221 -1.76 3.54 -26.43
CA PRO A 221 -1.01 2.78 -27.41
C PRO A 221 -0.71 3.58 -28.66
N GLN A 222 0.42 3.29 -29.34
CA GLN A 222 0.80 3.95 -30.59
C GLN A 222 -0.26 3.80 -31.69
N VAL A 223 -0.91 2.65 -31.75
CA VAL A 223 -1.94 2.29 -32.76
C VAL A 223 -3.36 2.73 -32.34
N ALA A 224 -3.49 3.51 -31.26
CA ALA A 224 -4.80 3.96 -30.78
C ALA A 224 -5.44 5.01 -31.71
N THR A 225 -6.76 5.15 -31.60
CA THR A 225 -7.50 6.23 -32.25
C THR A 225 -7.08 7.60 -31.76
N ASN A 226 -7.30 8.64 -32.57
CA ASN A 226 -6.96 10.02 -32.17
C ASN A 226 -7.64 10.46 -30.87
N THR A 227 -8.85 9.98 -30.61
CA THR A 227 -9.59 10.26 -29.38
C THR A 227 -8.84 9.69 -28.15
N VAL A 228 -8.39 8.45 -28.23
CA VAL A 228 -7.62 7.80 -27.13
C VAL A 228 -6.27 8.48 -26.94
N LYS A 229 -5.56 8.79 -28.04
CA LYS A 229 -4.31 9.56 -28.01
C LYS A 229 -4.49 10.93 -27.34
N MET A 230 -5.57 11.64 -27.69
CA MET A 230 -5.90 12.93 -27.09
C MET A 230 -6.18 12.82 -25.59
N GLN A 231 -6.89 11.78 -25.16
CA GLN A 231 -7.12 11.52 -23.73
C GLN A 231 -5.82 11.24 -22.97
N GLY A 232 -4.91 10.47 -23.59
CA GLY A 232 -3.58 10.21 -23.02
C GLY A 232 -2.78 11.51 -22.86
N ASP A 233 -2.76 12.35 -23.88
CA ASP A 233 -2.10 13.65 -23.83
C ASP A 233 -2.67 14.53 -22.70
N TYR A 234 -3.98 14.55 -22.51
CA TYR A 234 -4.60 15.29 -21.40
C TYR A 234 -4.20 14.75 -20.03
N GLN A 235 -4.02 13.44 -19.90
CA GLN A 235 -3.51 12.86 -18.65
C GLN A 235 -2.07 13.32 -18.37
N ILE A 236 -1.22 13.35 -19.38
CA ILE A 236 0.15 13.87 -19.28
C ILE A 236 0.15 15.36 -18.90
N LEU A 237 -0.63 16.19 -19.56
CA LEU A 237 -0.75 17.62 -19.25
C LEU A 237 -1.20 17.84 -17.78
N LYS A 238 -2.19 17.10 -17.32
CA LYS A 238 -2.64 17.12 -15.92
C LYS A 238 -1.52 16.72 -14.96
N ALA A 239 -0.73 15.71 -15.31
CA ALA A 239 0.41 15.28 -14.49
C ALA A 239 1.47 16.38 -14.41
N ILE A 240 1.84 17.02 -15.52
CA ILE A 240 2.81 18.13 -15.56
C ILE A 240 2.31 19.30 -14.69
N MET A 241 1.03 19.70 -14.82
CA MET A 241 0.43 20.73 -13.99
C MET A 241 0.46 20.37 -12.49
N ALA A 242 0.16 19.10 -12.14
CA ALA A 242 0.21 18.64 -10.78
C ALA A 242 1.64 18.64 -10.21
N ILE A 243 2.63 18.25 -10.99
CA ILE A 243 4.05 18.32 -10.61
C ILE A 243 4.43 19.78 -10.35
N SER A 244 4.17 20.68 -11.29
CA SER A 244 4.44 22.11 -11.14
C SER A 244 3.77 22.72 -9.90
N SER A 245 2.52 22.33 -9.61
CA SER A 245 1.80 22.81 -8.42
C SER A 245 2.40 22.31 -7.09
N VAL A 246 3.04 21.15 -7.08
CA VAL A 246 3.65 20.54 -5.88
C VAL A 246 5.05 21.08 -5.61
N THR A 247 5.84 21.26 -6.67
CA THR A 247 7.26 21.63 -6.56
C THR A 247 7.51 23.13 -6.65
N GLY A 248 6.59 23.87 -7.31
CA GLY A 248 6.87 25.21 -7.81
C GLY A 248 7.85 25.17 -8.99
N GLU A 249 7.92 26.24 -9.76
CA GLU A 249 8.74 26.29 -10.99
C GLU A 249 10.25 26.16 -10.71
N GLU A 250 10.74 26.78 -9.66
CA GLU A 250 12.18 26.78 -9.33
C GLU A 250 12.71 25.39 -8.94
N LYS A 251 11.93 24.63 -8.15
CA LYS A 251 12.32 23.32 -7.61
C LYS A 251 11.80 22.15 -8.45
N MET A 252 11.17 22.42 -9.58
CA MET A 252 10.66 21.38 -10.45
C MET A 252 11.81 20.60 -11.07
N PRO A 253 11.87 19.27 -10.89
CA PRO A 253 12.84 18.43 -11.59
C PRO A 253 12.57 18.48 -13.09
N PRO A 254 13.58 18.18 -13.95
CA PRO A 254 13.34 17.99 -15.37
C PRO A 254 12.27 16.93 -15.62
N VAL A 255 11.28 17.27 -16.43
CA VAL A 255 10.18 16.37 -16.79
C VAL A 255 10.28 16.03 -18.26
N ILE A 256 10.41 14.74 -18.56
CA ILE A 256 10.44 14.20 -19.91
C ILE A 256 9.09 13.56 -20.22
N ALA A 257 8.44 13.96 -21.29
CA ALA A 257 7.13 13.46 -21.63
C ALA A 257 7.00 13.17 -23.13
N LYS A 258 6.19 12.15 -23.44
CA LYS A 258 5.75 11.87 -24.81
C LYS A 258 4.31 12.38 -25.00
N LEU A 259 4.11 13.21 -26.02
CA LEU A 259 2.80 13.71 -26.42
C LEU A 259 2.61 13.51 -27.94
N PHE A 260 1.40 13.10 -28.33
CA PHE A 260 1.10 12.81 -29.74
C PHE A 260 0.83 14.07 -30.56
N PHE A 261 0.09 15.04 -30.00
CA PHE A 261 -0.34 16.21 -30.75
C PHE A 261 0.55 17.43 -30.50
N GLU A 262 0.94 18.11 -31.58
CA GLU A 262 1.81 19.32 -31.53
C GLU A 262 1.25 20.40 -30.62
N ARG A 263 -0.03 20.71 -30.73
CA ARG A 263 -0.71 21.67 -29.85
C ARG A 263 -0.52 21.33 -28.37
N ASN A 264 -0.60 20.05 -28.00
CA ASN A 264 -0.44 19.59 -26.64
C ASN A 264 1.04 19.67 -26.20
N ARG A 265 1.98 19.46 -27.13
CA ARG A 265 3.42 19.64 -26.87
C ARG A 265 3.75 21.11 -26.53
N ASP A 266 3.18 22.04 -27.24
CA ASP A 266 3.39 23.48 -26.98
C ASP A 266 2.76 23.90 -25.64
N LEU A 267 1.56 23.39 -25.34
CA LEU A 267 0.96 23.58 -24.02
C LEU A 267 1.83 23.04 -22.90
N ALA A 268 2.37 21.83 -23.05
CA ALA A 268 3.24 21.21 -22.04
C ALA A 268 4.51 22.06 -21.78
N ARG A 269 5.16 22.53 -22.85
CA ARG A 269 6.33 23.43 -22.73
C ARG A 269 5.98 24.76 -22.04
N GLY A 270 4.76 25.27 -22.27
CA GLY A 270 4.28 26.50 -21.66
C GLY A 270 3.96 26.41 -20.18
N ILE A 271 3.71 25.21 -19.62
CA ILE A 271 3.43 25.04 -18.18
C ILE A 271 4.66 25.32 -17.33
N ALA A 272 5.84 24.86 -17.74
CA ALA A 272 7.11 25.09 -17.04
C ALA A 272 8.24 25.19 -18.07
N PRO A 273 8.50 26.41 -18.60
CA PRO A 273 9.51 26.63 -19.62
C PRO A 273 10.90 26.19 -19.15
N GLY A 274 11.61 25.45 -20.00
CA GLY A 274 12.95 24.93 -19.69
C GLY A 274 12.99 23.74 -18.74
N LYS A 275 11.89 23.37 -18.10
CA LYS A 275 11.80 22.18 -17.24
C LYS A 275 11.08 21.00 -17.89
N VAL A 276 10.27 21.24 -18.89
CA VAL A 276 9.52 20.20 -19.61
C VAL A 276 10.12 19.96 -20.99
N VAL A 277 10.65 18.75 -21.18
CA VAL A 277 11.16 18.27 -22.47
C VAL A 277 10.11 17.34 -23.07
N VAL A 278 9.60 17.69 -24.24
CA VAL A 278 8.59 16.88 -24.94
C VAL A 278 9.24 16.21 -26.15
N LEU A 279 9.16 14.89 -26.17
CA LEU A 279 9.68 14.07 -27.28
C LEU A 279 8.61 13.86 -28.33
N ASP A 280 8.99 14.12 -29.59
CA ASP A 280 8.24 13.74 -30.78
C ASP A 280 8.81 12.43 -31.34
N GLU A 281 8.27 11.31 -30.88
CA GLU A 281 8.75 9.98 -31.25
C GLU A 281 8.68 9.73 -32.76
N ASP A 282 7.56 10.12 -33.40
CA ASP A 282 7.36 9.90 -34.82
C ASP A 282 8.38 10.67 -35.66
N LEU A 283 8.66 11.92 -35.28
CA LEU A 283 9.65 12.75 -35.97
C LEU A 283 11.07 12.21 -35.76
N ILE A 284 11.43 11.80 -34.55
CA ILE A 284 12.75 11.24 -34.23
C ILE A 284 12.97 9.95 -35.02
N LEU A 285 11.98 9.05 -34.98
CA LEU A 285 12.02 7.78 -35.69
C LEU A 285 12.14 8.00 -37.20
N ALA A 286 11.34 8.91 -37.78
CA ALA A 286 11.42 9.23 -39.21
C ALA A 286 12.82 9.74 -39.60
N LYS A 287 13.43 10.61 -38.80
CA LYS A 287 14.81 11.10 -39.06
C LYS A 287 15.82 9.97 -39.01
N ILE A 288 15.75 9.08 -38.03
CA ILE A 288 16.64 7.93 -37.90
C ILE A 288 16.46 6.99 -39.09
N LEU A 289 15.24 6.66 -39.51
CA LEU A 289 14.93 5.80 -40.64
C LEU A 289 15.53 6.36 -41.94
N VAL A 290 15.31 7.66 -42.21
CA VAL A 290 15.86 8.31 -43.41
C VAL A 290 17.37 8.29 -43.43
N GLN A 291 18.03 8.62 -42.33
CA GLN A 291 19.47 8.63 -42.28
C GLN A 291 20.07 7.22 -42.43
N THR A 292 19.51 6.24 -41.73
CA THR A 292 19.93 4.84 -41.80
C THR A 292 19.73 4.25 -43.19
N SER A 293 18.67 4.64 -43.90
CA SER A 293 18.43 4.19 -45.28
C SER A 293 19.46 4.71 -46.28
N ARG A 294 20.08 5.84 -45.99
CA ARG A 294 21.06 6.49 -46.90
C ARG A 294 22.50 6.10 -46.59
N ILE A 295 22.82 5.78 -45.38
CA ILE A 295 24.18 5.48 -44.93
C ILE A 295 24.20 4.11 -44.26
N PRO A 296 24.72 3.07 -44.93
CA PRO A 296 24.88 1.74 -44.33
C PRO A 296 25.70 1.77 -43.04
N GLY A 297 25.28 1.06 -42.02
CA GLY A 297 25.96 1.00 -40.72
C GLY A 297 25.60 2.13 -39.72
N LEU A 298 24.89 3.16 -40.14
CA LEU A 298 24.50 4.25 -39.21
C LEU A 298 23.56 3.79 -38.08
N SER A 299 22.80 2.70 -38.33
CA SER A 299 21.99 2.07 -37.29
C SER A 299 22.80 1.61 -36.08
N LEU A 300 24.00 1.09 -36.33
CA LEU A 300 24.91 0.66 -35.27
C LEU A 300 25.42 1.86 -34.46
N VAL A 301 25.74 2.96 -35.13
CA VAL A 301 26.15 4.20 -34.48
C VAL A 301 25.02 4.74 -33.60
N TYR A 302 23.78 4.78 -34.11
CA TYR A 302 22.63 5.23 -33.29
C TYR A 302 22.38 4.34 -32.09
N SER A 303 22.49 3.01 -32.24
CA SER A 303 22.27 2.11 -31.08
C SER A 303 23.31 2.32 -29.97
N GLN A 304 24.55 2.68 -30.33
CA GLN A 304 25.59 3.01 -29.36
C GLN A 304 25.44 4.41 -28.75
N LEU A 305 25.00 5.41 -29.55
CA LEU A 305 24.87 6.79 -29.09
C LEU A 305 23.63 7.02 -28.22
N VAL A 306 22.57 6.23 -28.37
CA VAL A 306 21.30 6.41 -27.65
C VAL A 306 21.23 5.54 -26.39
N GLY A 307 21.97 4.42 -26.36
CA GLY A 307 22.03 3.53 -25.18
C GLY A 307 23.15 3.92 -24.22
N PHE A 308 23.16 3.32 -23.05
CA PHE A 308 24.20 3.47 -22.02
C PHE A 308 25.24 2.33 -22.06
N VAL A 309 25.15 1.42 -23.01
CA VAL A 309 26.09 0.33 -23.20
C VAL A 309 27.18 0.78 -24.17
N GLY A 310 28.40 0.97 -23.71
CA GLY A 310 29.56 1.36 -24.53
C GLY A 310 30.00 2.81 -24.31
N ASP A 311 30.29 3.53 -25.42
CA ASP A 311 30.77 4.92 -25.34
C ASP A 311 29.60 5.89 -25.06
N GLU A 312 29.74 6.71 -24.00
CA GLU A 312 28.76 7.69 -23.60
C GLU A 312 29.17 9.12 -23.99
N ILE A 313 28.20 9.96 -24.33
CA ILE A 313 28.43 11.37 -24.66
C ILE A 313 28.07 12.22 -23.44
N TYR A 314 29.07 12.90 -22.88
CA TYR A 314 28.89 13.88 -21.82
C TYR A 314 29.15 15.30 -22.35
N PHE A 315 28.34 16.25 -21.85
CA PHE A 315 28.63 17.66 -22.03
C PHE A 315 29.56 18.12 -20.91
N SER A 316 30.72 18.67 -21.28
CA SER A 316 31.57 19.35 -20.30
C SER A 316 30.89 20.68 -19.90
N THR A 317 30.67 20.90 -18.64
CA THR A 317 30.16 22.16 -18.06
C THR A 317 31.32 23.13 -17.81
#